data_da80870d285c51ca642d394099394214
#
_entry.id   da80870d285c51ca642d394099394214
#
_cell.length_a   1.000
_cell.length_b   1.000
_cell.length_c   1.000
_cell.angle_alpha   90.00
_cell.angle_beta   90.00
_cell.angle_gamma   90.00
#
_symmetry.space_group_name_H-M   'P 1'
#
loop_
_entity.id
_entity.type
_entity.pdbx_description
1 polymer ?
#
loop_
_entity_poly.entity_id
_entity_poly.type
_entity_poly.pdbx_seq_one_letter_code
_entity_poly.pdbx_strand_id
1 'polypeptide(L)'
;MSPVSSSANGNKLLLIVGILFIAATLRVTFTGIAPLLDAIRAEYQLTTAQTGLLTTLPLLAFGLVSPLAAGVARRFGIERSLLLAMVIICLGIGLRSLPSAVWLYIGTALIGCGIALGNVLLPGLIKRDFSGHVARMTGAYSITMGAAAAAGSAMVVPLALAGFGWRGALLLLMVFPLLALLLWLPQARRQASTPMTGSGAAHNRGIWRSALAWQVTLFLGINSLVYYVIVGWLPAILQSMGYSEAQAGSLHGLLQLATAAPGLAIPLVLHRLKDQRGIAVLVALMCVVSTLGLWLLPAQAVIWTLIFGFGSGATMILGLTFIGLRASSAHQAAALSGMAQTIGYLLAACGPPLIGKIHDAYGDWHIPLIIVALIAVVMALFGALAGRAREIH
;
A
#
# COMPACT_ATOMS: atom_id res chain seq x y z
N MET A 1 -36.27 -21.95 25.68
CA MET A 1 -35.55 -20.72 25.28
C MET A 1 -34.09 -21.08 25.10
N SER A 2 -33.60 -21.12 23.89
CA SER A 2 -32.31 -21.71 23.52
C SER A 2 -31.18 -20.70 23.59
N PRO A 3 -30.01 -20.99 24.17
CA PRO A 3 -28.85 -20.10 24.25
C PRO A 3 -27.99 -20.10 22.97
N VAL A 4 -28.58 -20.30 21.77
CA VAL A 4 -27.81 -20.47 20.52
C VAL A 4 -27.40 -19.16 19.83
N SER A 5 -27.99 -18.01 20.23
CA SER A 5 -27.74 -16.74 19.53
C SER A 5 -26.46 -16.00 19.99
N SER A 6 -25.94 -16.22 21.18
CA SER A 6 -24.77 -15.49 21.72
C SER A 6 -23.42 -15.99 21.16
N SER A 7 -23.29 -17.29 20.91
CA SER A 7 -22.05 -17.87 20.39
C SER A 7 -21.80 -17.56 18.91
N ALA A 8 -22.86 -17.44 18.10
CA ALA A 8 -22.75 -17.07 16.70
C ALA A 8 -22.30 -15.60 16.51
N ASN A 9 -22.81 -14.70 17.35
CA ASN A 9 -22.44 -13.28 17.32
C ASN A 9 -21.00 -13.04 17.82
N GLY A 10 -20.58 -13.74 18.88
CA GLY A 10 -19.20 -13.65 19.36
C GLY A 10 -18.16 -14.12 18.34
N ASN A 11 -18.48 -15.18 17.61
CA ASN A 11 -17.62 -15.70 16.55
C ASN A 11 -17.50 -14.74 15.36
N LYS A 12 -18.57 -14.03 15.00
CA LYS A 12 -18.58 -13.05 13.91
C LYS A 12 -17.82 -11.77 14.28
N LEU A 13 -17.95 -11.33 15.53
CA LEU A 13 -17.19 -10.19 16.04
C LEU A 13 -15.68 -10.48 16.04
N LEU A 14 -15.28 -11.66 16.53
CA LEU A 14 -13.87 -12.10 16.54
C LEU A 14 -13.29 -12.15 15.11
N LEU A 15 -14.07 -12.61 14.13
CA LEU A 15 -13.67 -12.61 12.73
C LEU A 15 -13.44 -11.18 12.21
N ILE A 16 -14.34 -10.24 12.49
CA ILE A 16 -14.22 -8.83 12.08
C ILE A 16 -12.98 -8.20 12.72
N VAL A 17 -12.84 -8.33 14.04
CA VAL A 17 -11.68 -7.78 14.76
C VAL A 17 -10.37 -8.37 14.25
N GLY A 18 -10.32 -9.69 14.00
CA GLY A 18 -9.17 -10.35 13.40
C GLY A 18 -8.80 -9.79 12.02
N ILE A 19 -9.80 -9.59 11.15
CA ILE A 19 -9.60 -8.95 9.83
C ILE A 19 -8.99 -7.55 9.99
N LEU A 20 -9.51 -6.75 10.92
CA LEU A 20 -9.03 -5.38 11.14
C LEU A 20 -7.59 -5.36 11.69
N PHE A 21 -7.24 -6.26 12.60
CA PHE A 21 -5.86 -6.36 13.11
C PHE A 21 -4.88 -6.88 12.05
N ILE A 22 -5.30 -7.82 11.19
CA ILE A 22 -4.50 -8.20 10.02
C ILE A 22 -4.29 -6.98 9.12
N ALA A 23 -5.35 -6.26 8.77
CA ALA A 23 -5.29 -5.06 7.94
C ALA A 23 -4.35 -3.98 8.53
N ALA A 24 -4.45 -3.70 9.83
CA ALA A 24 -3.55 -2.80 10.54
C ALA A 24 -2.08 -3.25 10.41
N THR A 25 -1.81 -4.54 10.61
CA THR A 25 -0.47 -5.13 10.50
C THR A 25 0.12 -4.94 9.12
N LEU A 26 -0.67 -5.21 8.05
CA LEU A 26 -0.18 -5.12 6.67
C LEU A 26 0.33 -3.72 6.33
N ARG A 27 -0.18 -2.69 6.99
CA ARG A 27 0.17 -1.31 6.64
C ARG A 27 1.19 -0.71 7.60
N VAL A 28 1.02 -0.88 8.91
CA VAL A 28 1.90 -0.28 9.92
C VAL A 28 3.34 -0.79 9.82
N THR A 29 3.52 -2.08 9.53
CA THR A 29 4.86 -2.69 9.41
C THR A 29 5.63 -2.24 8.17
N PHE A 30 4.92 -1.82 7.14
CA PHE A 30 5.49 -1.23 5.93
C PHE A 30 5.82 0.25 6.12
N THR A 31 4.86 1.06 6.59
CA THR A 31 5.00 2.53 6.63
C THR A 31 5.85 3.02 7.78
N GLY A 32 5.94 2.26 8.88
CA GLY A 32 6.68 2.67 10.08
C GLY A 32 8.19 2.79 9.92
N ILE A 33 8.78 2.23 8.87
CA ILE A 33 10.24 2.33 8.64
C ILE A 33 10.65 3.70 8.08
N ALA A 34 9.79 4.33 7.27
CA ALA A 34 10.14 5.54 6.52
C ALA A 34 10.63 6.71 7.41
N PRO A 35 9.98 7.04 8.56
CA PRO A 35 10.46 8.11 9.43
C PRO A 35 11.82 7.84 10.10
N LEU A 36 12.27 6.59 10.11
CA LEU A 36 13.52 6.16 10.75
C LEU A 36 14.64 5.86 9.75
N LEU A 37 14.41 6.06 8.45
CA LEU A 37 15.39 5.72 7.40
C LEU A 37 16.71 6.47 7.57
N ASP A 38 16.70 7.74 7.98
CA ASP A 38 17.92 8.51 8.18
C ASP A 38 18.74 7.98 9.36
N ALA A 39 18.11 7.57 10.46
CA ALA A 39 18.79 6.95 11.60
C ALA A 39 19.43 5.60 11.19
N ILE A 40 18.72 4.79 10.42
CA ILE A 40 19.19 3.51 9.88
C ILE A 40 20.37 3.74 8.94
N ARG A 41 20.24 4.73 8.04
CA ARG A 41 21.28 5.12 7.08
C ARG A 41 22.56 5.54 7.78
N ALA A 42 22.45 6.37 8.81
CA ALA A 42 23.59 6.86 9.57
C ALA A 42 24.32 5.71 10.30
N GLU A 43 23.60 4.77 10.90
CA GLU A 43 24.22 3.67 11.65
C GLU A 43 24.97 2.69 10.75
N TYR A 44 24.39 2.34 9.59
CA TYR A 44 25.00 1.38 8.66
C TYR A 44 25.83 2.02 7.55
N GLN A 45 25.98 3.36 7.54
CA GLN A 45 26.70 4.12 6.52
C GLN A 45 26.18 3.80 5.10
N LEU A 46 24.85 3.69 4.96
CA LEU A 46 24.22 3.39 3.67
C LEU A 46 24.17 4.63 2.79
N THR A 47 24.28 4.43 1.48
CA THR A 47 23.91 5.46 0.50
C THR A 47 22.40 5.67 0.51
N THR A 48 21.92 6.81 -0.02
CA THR A 48 20.48 7.07 -0.15
C THR A 48 19.82 6.01 -1.02
N ALA A 49 20.48 5.57 -2.11
CA ALA A 49 19.97 4.51 -2.97
C ALA A 49 19.84 3.17 -2.23
N GLN A 50 20.85 2.78 -1.42
CA GLN A 50 20.79 1.57 -0.60
C GLN A 50 19.66 1.65 0.45
N THR A 51 19.47 2.81 1.05
CA THR A 51 18.36 3.05 1.97
C THR A 51 16.99 2.91 1.25
N GLY A 52 16.91 3.39 0.02
CA GLY A 52 15.72 3.23 -0.83
C GLY A 52 15.34 1.77 -1.11
N LEU A 53 16.31 0.85 -1.11
CA LEU A 53 16.03 -0.59 -1.24
C LEU A 53 15.17 -1.12 -0.09
N LEU A 54 15.21 -0.53 1.10
CA LEU A 54 14.36 -0.95 2.23
C LEU A 54 12.87 -0.73 1.95
N THR A 55 12.52 0.28 1.16
CA THR A 55 11.13 0.52 0.72
C THR A 55 10.78 -0.24 -0.56
N THR A 56 11.78 -0.60 -1.35
CA THR A 56 11.61 -1.36 -2.59
C THR A 56 11.40 -2.86 -2.37
N LEU A 57 12.13 -3.46 -1.44
CA LEU A 57 12.04 -4.91 -1.18
C LEU A 57 10.62 -5.42 -0.93
N PRO A 58 9.78 -4.75 -0.12
CA PRO A 58 8.38 -5.16 0.02
C PRO A 58 7.59 -5.08 -1.28
N LEU A 59 7.87 -4.10 -2.14
CA LEU A 59 7.19 -3.94 -3.44
C LEU A 59 7.58 -5.04 -4.42
N LEU A 60 8.84 -5.44 -4.44
CA LEU A 60 9.30 -6.62 -5.21
C LEU A 60 8.63 -7.88 -4.68
N ALA A 61 8.54 -8.04 -3.36
CA ALA A 61 7.83 -9.15 -2.75
C ALA A 61 6.34 -9.17 -3.17
N PHE A 62 5.68 -8.00 -3.26
CA PHE A 62 4.30 -7.93 -3.76
C PHE A 62 4.20 -8.45 -5.19
N GLY A 63 5.10 -8.06 -6.08
CA GLY A 63 5.12 -8.55 -7.45
C GLY A 63 5.37 -10.06 -7.57
N LEU A 64 6.30 -10.59 -6.79
CA LEU A 64 6.76 -11.98 -6.86
C LEU A 64 5.86 -12.96 -6.09
N VAL A 65 5.35 -12.56 -4.92
CA VAL A 65 4.61 -13.45 -4.00
C VAL A 65 3.11 -13.42 -4.26
N SER A 66 2.57 -12.29 -4.72
CA SER A 66 1.12 -12.17 -4.99
C SER A 66 0.57 -13.25 -5.92
N PRO A 67 1.24 -13.63 -7.03
CA PRO A 67 0.78 -14.74 -7.88
C PRO A 67 0.74 -16.09 -7.16
N LEU A 68 1.61 -16.29 -6.16
CA LEU A 68 1.70 -17.54 -5.40
C LEU A 68 0.63 -17.64 -4.31
N ALA A 69 0.08 -16.50 -3.85
CA ALA A 69 -0.87 -16.44 -2.75
C ALA A 69 -2.12 -17.30 -2.98
N ALA A 70 -2.66 -17.30 -4.20
CA ALA A 70 -3.80 -18.15 -4.57
C ALA A 70 -3.44 -19.64 -4.50
N GLY A 71 -2.21 -20.03 -4.87
CA GLY A 71 -1.70 -21.40 -4.75
C GLY A 71 -1.58 -21.85 -3.29
N VAL A 72 -1.03 -20.97 -2.45
CA VAL A 72 -0.90 -21.20 -1.00
C VAL A 72 -2.28 -21.35 -0.36
N ALA A 73 -3.24 -20.49 -0.70
CA ALA A 73 -4.60 -20.55 -0.19
C ALA A 73 -5.34 -21.83 -0.65
N ARG A 74 -5.13 -22.30 -1.87
CA ARG A 74 -5.71 -23.59 -2.34
C ARG A 74 -5.16 -24.76 -1.57
N ARG A 75 -3.88 -24.74 -1.18
CA ARG A 75 -3.23 -25.85 -0.49
C ARG A 75 -3.53 -25.89 1.00
N PHE A 76 -3.52 -24.75 1.67
CA PHE A 76 -3.62 -24.64 3.13
C PHE A 76 -4.94 -24.04 3.64
N GLY A 77 -5.76 -23.47 2.75
CA GLY A 77 -6.93 -22.66 3.10
C GLY A 77 -6.57 -21.19 3.35
N ILE A 78 -7.55 -20.28 3.20
CA ILE A 78 -7.32 -18.83 3.36
C ILE A 78 -6.91 -18.50 4.79
N GLU A 79 -7.57 -19.08 5.79
CA GLU A 79 -7.36 -18.78 7.20
C GLU A 79 -5.95 -19.15 7.65
N ARG A 80 -5.47 -20.33 7.28
CA ARG A 80 -4.10 -20.78 7.61
C ARG A 80 -3.06 -19.99 6.83
N SER A 81 -3.37 -19.59 5.60
CA SER A 81 -2.48 -18.76 4.79
C SER A 81 -2.34 -17.36 5.36
N LEU A 82 -3.42 -16.77 5.90
CA LEU A 82 -3.36 -15.50 6.64
C LEU A 82 -2.59 -15.62 7.96
N LEU A 83 -2.76 -16.74 8.68
CA LEU A 83 -1.94 -17.02 9.87
C LEU A 83 -0.46 -17.10 9.51
N LEU A 84 -0.12 -17.83 8.44
CA LEU A 84 1.25 -17.93 7.91
C LEU A 84 1.81 -16.54 7.54
N ALA A 85 1.00 -15.70 6.92
CA ALA A 85 1.40 -14.31 6.60
C ALA A 85 1.80 -13.53 7.86
N MET A 86 1.01 -13.63 8.94
CA MET A 86 1.34 -12.97 10.21
C MET A 86 2.61 -13.52 10.86
N VAL A 87 2.81 -14.85 10.81
CA VAL A 87 4.06 -15.50 11.30
C VAL A 87 5.26 -14.98 10.50
N ILE A 88 5.18 -14.92 9.19
CA ILE A 88 6.25 -14.40 8.32
C ILE A 88 6.56 -12.95 8.65
N ILE A 89 5.55 -12.12 8.91
CA ILE A 89 5.75 -10.71 9.31
C ILE A 89 6.45 -10.64 10.68
N CYS A 90 6.03 -11.42 11.67
CA CYS A 90 6.71 -11.49 12.98
C CYS A 90 8.18 -11.86 12.84
N LEU A 91 8.48 -12.93 12.08
CA LEU A 91 9.85 -13.35 11.81
C LEU A 91 10.65 -12.26 11.12
N GLY A 92 10.05 -11.59 10.12
CA GLY A 92 10.68 -10.48 9.42
C GLY A 92 11.00 -9.30 10.33
N ILE A 93 10.09 -8.92 11.24
CA ILE A 93 10.34 -7.85 12.22
C ILE A 93 11.47 -8.26 13.19
N GLY A 94 11.47 -9.48 13.68
CA GLY A 94 12.52 -10.01 14.54
C GLY A 94 13.90 -9.98 13.86
N LEU A 95 14.00 -10.51 12.64
CA LEU A 95 15.24 -10.52 11.87
C LEU A 95 15.73 -9.10 11.54
N ARG A 96 14.82 -8.20 11.13
CA ARG A 96 15.15 -6.80 10.84
C ARG A 96 15.77 -6.07 12.01
N SER A 97 15.46 -6.48 13.23
CA SER A 97 15.95 -5.87 14.46
C SER A 97 17.33 -6.41 14.91
N LEU A 98 17.89 -7.40 14.22
CA LEU A 98 19.24 -7.89 14.51
C LEU A 98 20.32 -6.88 14.09
N PRO A 99 21.48 -6.86 14.77
CA PRO A 99 22.52 -5.84 14.57
C PRO A 99 23.36 -6.10 13.31
N SER A 100 22.74 -6.17 12.14
CA SER A 100 23.41 -6.37 10.85
C SER A 100 22.55 -5.82 9.71
N ALA A 101 23.19 -5.12 8.77
CA ALA A 101 22.52 -4.62 7.57
C ALA A 101 21.92 -5.76 6.72
N VAL A 102 22.57 -6.93 6.65
CA VAL A 102 22.06 -8.10 5.91
C VAL A 102 20.71 -8.55 6.48
N TRP A 103 20.61 -8.68 7.79
CA TRP A 103 19.36 -9.07 8.46
C TRP A 103 18.27 -7.99 8.34
N LEU A 104 18.66 -6.72 8.29
CA LEU A 104 17.76 -5.60 8.03
C LEU A 104 17.04 -5.79 6.66
N TYR A 105 17.79 -6.10 5.60
CA TYR A 105 17.24 -6.31 4.26
C TYR A 105 16.41 -7.61 4.18
N ILE A 106 16.94 -8.72 4.72
CA ILE A 106 16.23 -10.01 4.72
C ILE A 106 14.91 -9.90 5.49
N GLY A 107 14.95 -9.31 6.69
CA GLY A 107 13.74 -9.09 7.50
C GLY A 107 12.72 -8.22 6.79
N THR A 108 13.16 -7.15 6.12
CA THR A 108 12.29 -6.27 5.34
C THR A 108 11.66 -7.00 4.15
N ALA A 109 12.41 -7.83 3.44
CA ALA A 109 11.88 -8.66 2.36
C ALA A 109 10.83 -9.68 2.85
N LEU A 110 11.08 -10.34 3.98
CA LEU A 110 10.13 -11.26 4.59
C LEU A 110 8.84 -10.57 5.02
N ILE A 111 8.93 -9.37 5.62
CA ILE A 111 7.75 -8.56 5.93
C ILE A 111 6.94 -8.32 4.65
N GLY A 112 7.60 -7.96 3.56
CA GLY A 112 6.97 -7.79 2.25
C GLY A 112 6.25 -9.04 1.75
N CYS A 113 6.86 -10.22 1.91
CA CYS A 113 6.23 -11.50 1.54
C CYS A 113 4.93 -11.75 2.33
N GLY A 114 4.96 -11.54 3.64
CA GLY A 114 3.77 -11.68 4.48
C GLY A 114 2.67 -10.68 4.13
N ILE A 115 3.03 -9.42 3.86
CA ILE A 115 2.09 -8.39 3.42
C ILE A 115 1.48 -8.75 2.07
N ALA A 116 2.26 -9.27 1.12
CA ALA A 116 1.77 -9.71 -0.19
C ALA A 116 0.68 -10.78 -0.06
N LEU A 117 0.92 -11.80 0.78
CA LEU A 117 -0.10 -12.83 1.08
C LEU A 117 -1.36 -12.22 1.67
N GLY A 118 -1.23 -11.35 2.68
CA GLY A 118 -2.36 -10.68 3.33
C GLY A 118 -3.19 -9.84 2.37
N ASN A 119 -2.53 -9.00 1.56
CA ASN A 119 -3.20 -8.11 0.60
C ASN A 119 -3.99 -8.86 -0.47
N VAL A 120 -3.52 -10.03 -0.89
CA VAL A 120 -4.22 -10.86 -1.89
C VAL A 120 -5.39 -11.63 -1.27
N LEU A 121 -5.18 -12.17 -0.07
CA LEU A 121 -6.15 -13.11 0.53
C LEU A 121 -7.27 -12.42 1.29
N LEU A 122 -7.00 -11.26 1.90
CA LEU A 122 -7.98 -10.56 2.74
C LEU A 122 -9.24 -10.13 1.98
N PRO A 123 -9.15 -9.53 0.77
CA PRO A 123 -10.34 -9.22 -0.03
C PRO A 123 -11.14 -10.45 -0.43
N GLY A 124 -10.46 -11.57 -0.72
CA GLY A 124 -11.11 -12.85 -1.04
C GLY A 124 -11.91 -13.39 0.15
N LEU A 125 -11.35 -13.32 1.36
CA LEU A 125 -12.02 -13.69 2.61
C LEU A 125 -13.26 -12.82 2.85
N ILE A 126 -13.12 -11.50 2.69
CA ILE A 126 -14.24 -10.56 2.87
C ILE A 126 -15.38 -10.87 1.89
N LYS A 127 -15.05 -11.12 0.62
CA LYS A 127 -16.05 -11.47 -0.39
C LYS A 127 -16.76 -12.77 -0.06
N ARG A 128 -16.05 -13.76 0.49
CA ARG A 128 -16.62 -15.06 0.88
C ARG A 128 -17.55 -14.94 2.09
N ASP A 129 -17.06 -14.31 3.17
CA ASP A 129 -17.72 -14.35 4.48
C ASP A 129 -18.68 -13.17 4.72
N PHE A 130 -18.55 -12.10 3.93
CA PHE A 130 -19.34 -10.88 4.02
C PHE A 130 -19.98 -10.47 2.68
N SER A 131 -20.45 -11.44 1.88
CA SER A 131 -20.98 -11.22 0.52
C SER A 131 -22.05 -10.11 0.45
N GLY A 132 -22.91 -9.99 1.46
CA GLY A 132 -23.94 -8.92 1.55
C GLY A 132 -23.40 -7.57 2.06
N HIS A 133 -22.15 -7.48 2.54
CA HIS A 133 -21.59 -6.29 3.20
C HIS A 133 -20.14 -6.02 2.73
N VAL A 134 -19.76 -6.49 1.54
CA VAL A 134 -18.37 -6.38 1.03
C VAL A 134 -17.87 -4.95 1.05
N ALA A 135 -18.64 -3.99 0.54
CA ALA A 135 -18.24 -2.58 0.49
C ALA A 135 -18.00 -2.00 1.90
N ARG A 136 -18.86 -2.35 2.86
CA ARG A 136 -18.76 -1.89 4.26
C ARG A 136 -17.51 -2.46 4.94
N MET A 137 -17.24 -3.74 4.75
CA MET A 137 -16.05 -4.39 5.31
C MET A 137 -14.77 -3.89 4.65
N THR A 138 -14.78 -3.71 3.33
CA THR A 138 -13.65 -3.13 2.59
C THR A 138 -13.36 -1.71 3.05
N GLY A 139 -14.38 -0.89 3.26
CA GLY A 139 -14.24 0.45 3.83
C GLY A 139 -13.64 0.41 5.23
N ALA A 140 -14.15 -0.46 6.10
CA ALA A 140 -13.67 -0.59 7.48
C ALA A 140 -12.19 -1.01 7.53
N TYR A 141 -11.78 -2.03 6.78
CA TYR A 141 -10.37 -2.43 6.78
C TYR A 141 -9.46 -1.39 6.14
N SER A 142 -9.90 -0.68 5.11
CA SER A 142 -9.12 0.39 4.48
C SER A 142 -8.87 1.57 5.43
N ILE A 143 -9.88 1.99 6.16
CA ILE A 143 -9.76 3.02 7.21
C ILE A 143 -8.81 2.54 8.31
N THR A 144 -8.94 1.28 8.75
CA THR A 144 -8.05 0.70 9.77
C THR A 144 -6.61 0.65 9.30
N MET A 145 -6.35 0.28 8.04
CA MET A 145 -5.01 0.33 7.44
C MET A 145 -4.44 1.75 7.46
N GLY A 146 -5.22 2.75 7.05
CA GLY A 146 -4.82 4.16 7.05
C GLY A 146 -4.53 4.67 8.47
N ALA A 147 -5.42 4.40 9.42
CA ALA A 147 -5.26 4.80 10.81
C ALA A 147 -4.04 4.14 11.47
N ALA A 148 -3.84 2.84 11.25
CA ALA A 148 -2.67 2.11 11.76
C ALA A 148 -1.37 2.63 11.15
N ALA A 149 -1.36 2.92 9.85
CA ALA A 149 -0.22 3.52 9.17
C ALA A 149 0.13 4.89 9.75
N ALA A 150 -0.89 5.74 9.95
CA ALA A 150 -0.72 7.07 10.53
C ALA A 150 -0.16 7.00 11.95
N ALA A 151 -0.78 6.17 12.81
CA ALA A 151 -0.34 5.98 14.17
C ALA A 151 1.10 5.42 14.22
N GLY A 152 1.40 4.38 13.44
CA GLY A 152 2.74 3.81 13.36
C GLY A 152 3.79 4.82 12.94
N SER A 153 3.56 5.55 11.85
CA SER A 153 4.50 6.56 11.35
C SER A 153 4.70 7.72 12.33
N ALA A 154 3.65 8.15 13.04
CA ALA A 154 3.76 9.22 14.03
C ALA A 154 4.43 8.78 15.35
N MET A 155 4.29 7.50 15.71
CA MET A 155 4.77 6.99 17.02
C MET A 155 6.21 6.47 16.98
N VAL A 156 6.73 5.99 15.85
CA VAL A 156 8.05 5.33 15.80
C VAL A 156 9.19 6.28 16.17
N VAL A 157 9.11 7.55 15.79
CA VAL A 157 10.15 8.54 16.14
C VAL A 157 10.13 8.88 17.63
N PRO A 158 8.99 9.25 18.26
CA PRO A 158 8.91 9.41 19.71
C PRO A 158 9.39 8.19 20.50
N LEU A 159 9.06 6.97 20.05
CA LEU A 159 9.52 5.74 20.68
C LEU A 159 11.04 5.59 20.57
N ALA A 160 11.62 5.89 19.41
CA ALA A 160 13.06 5.84 19.21
C ALA A 160 13.79 6.84 20.13
N LEU A 161 13.26 8.06 20.26
CA LEU A 161 13.81 9.12 21.12
C LEU A 161 13.61 8.84 22.62
N ALA A 162 12.59 8.08 23.00
CA ALA A 162 12.34 7.67 24.39
C ALA A 162 13.34 6.63 24.93
N GLY A 163 14.38 6.30 24.17
CA GLY A 163 15.46 5.39 24.58
C GLY A 163 15.41 4.01 23.94
N PHE A 164 14.38 3.66 23.15
CA PHE A 164 14.33 2.37 22.48
C PHE A 164 15.22 2.29 21.23
N GLY A 165 15.66 3.44 20.71
CA GLY A 165 16.34 3.53 19.44
C GLY A 165 15.44 3.11 18.26
N TRP A 166 15.91 3.24 17.03
CA TRP A 166 15.13 2.88 15.85
C TRP A 166 14.81 1.36 15.80
N ARG A 167 15.73 0.50 16.27
CA ARG A 167 15.49 -0.96 16.34
C ARG A 167 14.36 -1.30 17.28
N GLY A 168 14.39 -0.76 18.50
CA GLY A 168 13.35 -1.00 19.50
C GLY A 168 12.01 -0.43 19.06
N ALA A 169 11.99 0.75 18.47
CA ALA A 169 10.76 1.36 17.93
C ALA A 169 10.12 0.47 16.85
N LEU A 170 10.91 -0.05 15.90
CA LEU A 170 10.41 -0.97 14.88
C LEU A 170 10.02 -2.35 15.45
N LEU A 171 10.75 -2.83 16.47
CA LEU A 171 10.43 -4.09 17.15
C LEU A 171 9.09 -4.00 17.89
N LEU A 172 8.77 -2.85 18.48
CA LEU A 172 7.48 -2.62 19.15
C LEU A 172 6.29 -2.74 18.19
N LEU A 173 6.48 -2.52 16.89
CA LEU A 173 5.43 -2.77 15.89
C LEU A 173 5.04 -4.25 15.80
N MET A 174 5.81 -5.16 16.36
CA MET A 174 5.47 -6.59 16.45
C MET A 174 4.19 -6.84 17.24
N VAL A 175 3.77 -5.91 18.08
CA VAL A 175 2.51 -6.02 18.82
C VAL A 175 1.31 -6.23 17.88
N PHE A 176 1.31 -5.59 16.70
CA PHE A 176 0.22 -5.72 15.73
C PHE A 176 0.08 -7.14 15.16
N PRO A 177 1.12 -7.74 14.55
CA PRO A 177 1.01 -9.12 14.05
C PRO A 177 0.84 -10.14 15.18
N LEU A 178 1.38 -9.93 16.37
CA LEU A 178 1.15 -10.83 17.52
C LEU A 178 -0.31 -10.81 17.96
N LEU A 179 -0.93 -9.63 18.08
CA LEU A 179 -2.36 -9.53 18.38
C LEU A 179 -3.21 -10.11 17.25
N ALA A 180 -2.82 -9.85 15.98
CA ALA A 180 -3.49 -10.47 14.84
C ALA A 180 -3.41 -12.01 14.90
N LEU A 181 -2.24 -12.58 15.21
CA LEU A 181 -2.07 -14.03 15.40
C LEU A 181 -2.98 -14.58 16.48
N LEU A 182 -3.00 -13.96 17.66
CA LEU A 182 -3.84 -14.41 18.78
C LEU A 182 -5.33 -14.38 18.43
N LEU A 183 -5.79 -13.31 17.82
CA LEU A 183 -7.19 -13.14 17.42
C LEU A 183 -7.58 -14.05 16.25
N TRP A 184 -6.61 -14.39 15.39
CA TRP A 184 -6.85 -15.21 14.20
C TRP A 184 -6.71 -16.71 14.43
N LEU A 185 -6.01 -17.13 15.49
CA LEU A 185 -5.75 -18.53 15.79
C LEU A 185 -7.03 -19.41 15.85
N PRO A 186 -8.15 -18.96 16.46
CA PRO A 186 -9.39 -19.72 16.43
C PRO A 186 -9.97 -19.90 15.03
N GLN A 187 -9.78 -18.93 14.13
CA GLN A 187 -10.26 -18.99 12.75
C GLN A 187 -9.44 -19.97 11.91
N ALA A 188 -8.13 -20.02 12.12
CA ALA A 188 -7.23 -20.96 11.42
C ALA A 188 -7.51 -22.44 11.74
N ARG A 189 -8.20 -22.73 12.85
CA ARG A 189 -8.66 -24.07 13.22
C ARG A 189 -9.96 -24.48 12.51
N ARG A 190 -10.69 -23.52 11.96
CA ARG A 190 -11.90 -23.78 11.17
C ARG A 190 -11.49 -24.23 9.78
N GLN A 191 -11.82 -25.45 9.44
CA GLN A 191 -11.62 -26.00 8.10
C GLN A 191 -12.75 -25.51 7.19
N ALA A 192 -12.58 -24.39 6.53
CA ALA A 192 -13.50 -23.97 5.49
C ALA A 192 -13.15 -24.71 4.20
N SER A 193 -13.88 -25.75 3.93
CA SER A 193 -13.80 -26.61 2.73
C SER A 193 -14.50 -25.99 1.53
N THR A 194 -14.08 -24.80 1.12
CA THR A 194 -14.50 -24.28 -0.20
C THR A 194 -13.22 -23.91 -0.97
N PRO A 195 -12.89 -24.68 -2.03
CA PRO A 195 -11.82 -24.28 -2.91
C PRO A 195 -12.14 -22.89 -3.47
N MET A 196 -11.20 -21.97 -3.38
CA MET A 196 -11.28 -20.80 -4.25
C MET A 196 -11.21 -21.31 -5.69
N THR A 197 -12.35 -21.32 -6.38
CA THR A 197 -12.39 -21.43 -7.84
C THR A 197 -11.83 -20.14 -8.41
N GLY A 198 -10.50 -19.98 -8.31
CA GLY A 198 -9.75 -19.05 -9.11
C GLY A 198 -9.74 -19.61 -10.51
N SER A 199 -10.48 -18.99 -11.45
CA SER A 199 -10.35 -19.27 -12.86
C SER A 199 -8.87 -19.27 -13.22
N GLY A 200 -8.41 -20.39 -13.76
CA GLY A 200 -7.04 -20.55 -14.21
C GLY A 200 -6.61 -19.40 -15.10
N ALA A 201 -5.32 -19.18 -15.18
CA ALA A 201 -4.65 -18.29 -16.11
C ALA A 201 -5.01 -18.66 -17.56
N ALA A 202 -6.27 -18.41 -17.95
CA ALA A 202 -6.71 -18.55 -19.31
C ALA A 202 -6.14 -17.38 -20.10
N HIS A 203 -5.36 -17.73 -21.05
CA HIS A 203 -4.83 -17.05 -22.22
C HIS A 203 -5.56 -15.74 -22.59
N ASN A 204 -5.30 -14.64 -21.87
CA ASN A 204 -5.85 -13.36 -22.28
C ASN A 204 -4.79 -12.53 -23.02
N ARG A 205 -4.26 -13.13 -24.12
CA ARG A 205 -3.31 -12.44 -25.03
C ARG A 205 -3.87 -11.11 -25.56
N GLY A 206 -5.18 -10.95 -25.60
CA GLY A 206 -5.86 -9.74 -26.07
C GLY A 206 -5.60 -8.52 -25.19
N ILE A 207 -5.55 -8.68 -23.86
CA ILE A 207 -5.32 -7.56 -22.94
C ILE A 207 -3.95 -6.92 -23.14
N TRP A 208 -2.90 -7.73 -23.31
CA TRP A 208 -1.55 -7.22 -23.50
C TRP A 208 -1.36 -6.45 -24.83
N ARG A 209 -2.28 -6.62 -25.77
CA ARG A 209 -2.30 -5.90 -27.07
C ARG A 209 -3.23 -4.69 -27.06
N SER A 210 -4.06 -4.52 -26.05
CA SER A 210 -5.00 -3.41 -25.94
C SER A 210 -4.31 -2.13 -25.47
N ALA A 211 -4.36 -1.08 -26.28
CA ALA A 211 -3.86 0.24 -25.89
C ALA A 211 -4.59 0.80 -24.64
N LEU A 212 -5.90 0.56 -24.52
CA LEU A 212 -6.69 0.99 -23.36
C LEU A 212 -6.27 0.25 -22.08
N ALA A 213 -5.95 -1.05 -22.17
CA ALA A 213 -5.43 -1.81 -21.04
C ALA A 213 -4.09 -1.24 -20.55
N TRP A 214 -3.20 -0.88 -21.45
CA TRP A 214 -1.94 -0.22 -21.11
C TRP A 214 -2.15 1.17 -20.52
N GLN A 215 -3.12 1.95 -21.00
CA GLN A 215 -3.45 3.27 -20.44
C GLN A 215 -3.92 3.15 -18.98
N VAL A 216 -4.80 2.21 -18.67
CA VAL A 216 -5.26 1.94 -17.30
C VAL A 216 -4.08 1.44 -16.44
N THR A 217 -3.29 0.51 -16.96
CA THR A 217 -2.12 -0.05 -16.28
C THR A 217 -1.08 1.03 -15.94
N LEU A 218 -0.77 1.91 -16.89
CA LEU A 218 0.21 2.98 -16.67
C LEU A 218 -0.33 4.07 -15.76
N PHE A 219 -1.61 4.40 -15.84
CA PHE A 219 -2.23 5.33 -14.89
C PHE A 219 -2.09 4.85 -13.44
N LEU A 220 -2.44 3.59 -13.16
CA LEU A 220 -2.27 2.96 -11.84
C LEU A 220 -0.79 2.77 -11.47
N GLY A 221 0.01 2.29 -12.41
CA GLY A 221 1.41 1.98 -12.17
C GLY A 221 2.24 3.21 -11.87
N ILE A 222 2.02 4.31 -12.59
CA ILE A 222 2.70 5.59 -12.34
C ILE A 222 2.23 6.18 -11.01
N ASN A 223 0.93 6.07 -10.68
CA ASN A 223 0.46 6.47 -9.34
C ASN A 223 1.18 5.69 -8.24
N SER A 224 1.32 4.38 -8.40
CA SER A 224 2.04 3.56 -7.43
C SER A 224 3.50 3.98 -7.31
N LEU A 225 4.19 4.25 -8.42
CA LEU A 225 5.57 4.75 -8.41
C LEU A 225 5.67 6.08 -7.65
N VAL A 226 4.86 7.07 -8.01
CA VAL A 226 4.86 8.40 -7.37
C VAL A 226 4.53 8.29 -5.89
N TYR A 227 3.51 7.49 -5.54
CA TYR A 227 3.10 7.27 -4.17
C TYR A 227 4.21 6.65 -3.32
N TYR A 228 4.82 5.55 -3.78
CA TYR A 228 5.84 4.86 -3.00
C TYR A 228 7.16 5.63 -2.89
N VAL A 229 7.48 6.46 -3.89
CA VAL A 229 8.59 7.43 -3.77
C VAL A 229 8.33 8.41 -2.65
N ILE A 230 7.17 9.05 -2.64
CA ILE A 230 6.82 10.05 -1.61
C ILE A 230 6.68 9.37 -0.24
N VAL A 231 6.00 8.24 -0.14
CA VAL A 231 5.88 7.49 1.14
C VAL A 231 7.27 7.10 1.67
N GLY A 232 8.18 6.71 0.81
CA GLY A 232 9.52 6.33 1.23
C GLY A 232 10.39 7.51 1.67
N TRP A 233 10.31 8.63 0.96
CA TRP A 233 11.26 9.73 1.14
C TRP A 233 10.69 10.98 1.81
N LEU A 234 9.37 11.11 2.00
CA LEU A 234 8.77 12.31 2.58
C LEU A 234 9.39 12.73 3.91
N PRO A 235 9.64 11.83 4.88
CA PRO A 235 10.28 12.24 6.12
C PRO A 235 11.68 12.83 5.90
N ALA A 236 12.51 12.22 5.05
CA ALA A 236 13.84 12.74 4.72
C ALA A 236 13.78 14.08 3.98
N ILE A 237 12.83 14.23 3.04
CA ILE A 237 12.56 15.49 2.33
C ILE A 237 12.21 16.59 3.34
N LEU A 238 11.29 16.33 4.26
CA LEU A 238 10.85 17.31 5.25
C LEU A 238 11.99 17.68 6.23
N GLN A 239 12.79 16.71 6.67
CA GLN A 239 13.94 16.97 7.53
C GLN A 239 14.98 17.85 6.82
N SER A 240 15.23 17.65 5.54
CA SER A 240 16.11 18.52 4.74
C SER A 240 15.60 19.95 4.62
N MET A 241 14.29 20.16 4.82
CA MET A 241 13.63 21.46 4.80
C MET A 241 13.53 22.11 6.20
N GLY A 242 14.11 21.49 7.23
CA GLY A 242 14.19 22.03 8.60
C GLY A 242 13.08 21.54 9.54
N TYR A 243 12.23 20.59 9.13
CA TYR A 243 11.29 19.96 10.05
C TYR A 243 12.01 19.00 10.98
N SER A 244 11.53 18.89 12.23
CA SER A 244 12.05 17.88 13.16
C SER A 244 11.66 16.47 12.72
N GLU A 245 12.37 15.45 13.18
CA GLU A 245 12.03 14.04 12.92
C GLU A 245 10.60 13.71 13.35
N ALA A 246 10.18 14.21 14.53
CA ALA A 246 8.81 13.99 15.04
C ALA A 246 7.75 14.66 14.16
N GLN A 247 8.00 15.88 13.69
CA GLN A 247 7.12 16.59 12.75
C GLN A 247 7.04 15.85 11.42
N ALA A 248 8.17 15.42 10.88
CA ALA A 248 8.23 14.65 9.63
C ALA A 248 7.47 13.32 9.74
N GLY A 249 7.61 12.61 10.86
CA GLY A 249 6.86 11.39 11.14
C GLY A 249 5.36 11.63 11.25
N SER A 250 4.95 12.72 11.91
CA SER A 250 3.54 13.11 12.03
C SER A 250 2.93 13.48 10.68
N LEU A 251 3.64 14.23 9.84
CA LEU A 251 3.21 14.57 8.48
C LEU A 251 3.15 13.34 7.57
N HIS A 252 4.08 12.41 7.73
CA HIS A 252 4.00 11.11 7.04
C HIS A 252 2.75 10.31 7.47
N GLY A 253 2.40 10.33 8.75
CA GLY A 253 1.15 9.76 9.26
C GLY A 253 -0.08 10.44 8.65
N LEU A 254 -0.07 11.77 8.59
CA LEU A 254 -1.14 12.57 7.96
C LEU A 254 -1.32 12.23 6.48
N LEU A 255 -0.22 12.00 5.75
CA LEU A 255 -0.25 11.50 4.38
C LEU A 255 -1.06 10.21 4.26
N GLN A 256 -0.85 9.26 5.17
CA GLN A 256 -1.54 7.97 5.14
C GLN A 256 -3.05 8.13 5.36
N LEU A 257 -3.47 9.02 6.27
CA LEU A 257 -4.89 9.33 6.46
C LEU A 257 -5.50 10.01 5.23
N ALA A 258 -4.79 10.96 4.64
CA ALA A 258 -5.24 11.67 3.45
C ALA A 258 -5.46 10.73 2.26
N THR A 259 -4.68 9.65 2.11
CA THR A 259 -4.88 8.65 1.05
C THR A 259 -6.15 7.82 1.21
N ALA A 260 -6.68 7.71 2.42
CA ALA A 260 -7.91 6.96 2.68
C ALA A 260 -9.18 7.81 2.43
N ALA A 261 -9.09 9.13 2.59
CA ALA A 261 -10.22 10.06 2.48
C ALA A 261 -10.99 9.99 1.14
N PRO A 262 -10.35 9.85 -0.03
CA PRO A 262 -11.04 9.74 -1.31
C PRO A 262 -11.99 8.54 -1.43
N GLY A 263 -11.79 7.49 -0.61
CA GLY A 263 -12.68 6.31 -0.58
C GLY A 263 -14.13 6.66 -0.28
N LEU A 264 -14.37 7.75 0.43
CA LEU A 264 -15.71 8.26 0.72
C LEU A 264 -16.21 9.23 -0.37
N ALA A 265 -15.34 10.03 -0.96
CA ALA A 265 -15.71 11.10 -1.87
C ALA A 265 -15.84 10.64 -3.34
N ILE A 266 -14.89 9.85 -3.83
CA ILE A 266 -14.82 9.48 -5.25
C ILE A 266 -16.04 8.67 -5.71
N PRO A 267 -16.55 7.66 -5.00
CA PRO A 267 -17.73 6.93 -5.41
C PRO A 267 -18.97 7.82 -5.56
N LEU A 268 -19.11 8.85 -4.71
CA LEU A 268 -20.24 9.80 -4.75
C LEU A 268 -20.22 10.69 -5.99
N VAL A 269 -19.04 10.96 -6.53
CA VAL A 269 -18.87 11.81 -7.72
C VAL A 269 -18.96 11.01 -9.00
N LEU A 270 -18.38 9.81 -9.02
CA LEU A 270 -18.25 8.99 -10.24
C LEU A 270 -19.57 8.64 -10.88
N HIS A 271 -20.60 8.32 -10.08
CA HIS A 271 -21.91 7.94 -10.63
C HIS A 271 -22.63 9.09 -11.38
N ARG A 272 -22.19 10.33 -11.17
CA ARG A 272 -22.75 11.52 -11.84
C ARG A 272 -22.02 11.86 -13.14
N LEU A 273 -20.87 11.24 -13.39
CA LEU A 273 -20.00 11.60 -14.52
C LEU A 273 -20.17 10.59 -15.65
N LYS A 274 -20.52 11.07 -16.86
CA LYS A 274 -20.53 10.26 -18.09
C LYS A 274 -19.12 9.93 -18.59
N ASP A 275 -18.16 10.84 -18.36
CA ASP A 275 -16.77 10.73 -18.75
C ASP A 275 -15.88 11.04 -17.54
N GLN A 276 -14.90 10.21 -17.28
CA GLN A 276 -14.04 10.31 -16.10
C GLN A 276 -12.70 11.01 -16.38
N ARG A 277 -12.47 11.58 -17.58
CA ARG A 277 -11.21 12.23 -17.94
C ARG A 277 -10.88 13.40 -17.02
N GLY A 278 -11.86 14.30 -16.83
CA GLY A 278 -11.66 15.51 -16.04
C GLY A 278 -11.23 15.23 -14.61
N ILE A 279 -11.91 14.28 -13.95
CA ILE A 279 -11.57 13.92 -12.58
C ILE A 279 -10.22 13.19 -12.51
N ALA A 280 -9.89 12.33 -13.48
CA ALA A 280 -8.61 11.64 -13.54
C ALA A 280 -7.42 12.62 -13.70
N VAL A 281 -7.58 13.63 -14.57
CA VAL A 281 -6.58 14.68 -14.73
C VAL A 281 -6.49 15.54 -13.46
N LEU A 282 -7.62 15.94 -12.88
CA LEU A 282 -7.66 16.77 -11.67
C LEU A 282 -6.88 16.12 -10.52
N VAL A 283 -7.16 14.85 -10.21
CA VAL A 283 -6.50 14.16 -9.08
C VAL A 283 -5.01 13.89 -9.35
N ALA A 284 -4.63 13.65 -10.60
CA ALA A 284 -3.22 13.53 -10.98
C ALA A 284 -2.50 14.91 -10.88
N LEU A 285 -3.14 16.00 -11.27
CA LEU A 285 -2.60 17.36 -11.12
C LEU A 285 -2.47 17.77 -9.65
N MET A 286 -3.30 17.25 -8.74
CA MET A 286 -3.10 17.44 -7.31
C MET A 286 -1.74 16.89 -6.86
N CYS A 287 -1.32 15.73 -7.39
CA CYS A 287 0.01 15.18 -7.11
C CYS A 287 1.13 16.08 -7.69
N VAL A 288 0.94 16.64 -8.89
CA VAL A 288 1.90 17.58 -9.49
C VAL A 288 2.04 18.83 -8.62
N VAL A 289 0.93 19.49 -8.32
CA VAL A 289 0.90 20.75 -7.56
C VAL A 289 1.47 20.56 -6.16
N SER A 290 1.12 19.48 -5.48
CA SER A 290 1.62 19.22 -4.13
C SER A 290 3.11 18.90 -4.09
N THR A 291 3.64 18.18 -5.08
CA THR A 291 5.06 17.88 -5.19
C THR A 291 5.88 19.15 -5.48
N LEU A 292 5.39 20.00 -6.38
CA LEU A 292 5.99 21.32 -6.65
C LEU A 292 5.83 22.27 -5.45
N GLY A 293 4.70 22.19 -4.75
CA GLY A 293 4.44 22.96 -3.53
C GLY A 293 5.42 22.63 -2.41
N LEU A 294 5.75 21.37 -2.22
CA LEU A 294 6.79 20.94 -1.26
C LEU A 294 8.15 21.58 -1.60
N TRP A 295 8.48 21.70 -2.87
CA TRP A 295 9.72 22.35 -3.31
C TRP A 295 9.68 23.86 -3.14
N LEU A 296 8.62 24.53 -3.66
CA LEU A 296 8.56 26.00 -3.76
C LEU A 296 8.14 26.68 -2.46
N LEU A 297 7.30 26.03 -1.66
CA LEU A 297 6.70 26.56 -0.43
C LEU A 297 6.76 25.54 0.71
N PRO A 298 7.96 25.12 1.15
CA PRO A 298 8.13 24.06 2.15
C PRO A 298 7.51 24.39 3.50
N ALA A 299 7.35 25.67 3.86
CA ALA A 299 6.70 26.09 5.10
C ALA A 299 5.23 25.62 5.22
N GLN A 300 4.60 25.28 4.10
CA GLN A 300 3.21 24.82 4.01
C GLN A 300 3.11 23.31 3.76
N ALA A 301 4.09 22.53 4.20
CA ALA A 301 4.17 21.09 3.95
C ALA A 301 2.91 20.32 4.38
N VAL A 302 2.20 20.76 5.43
CA VAL A 302 0.91 20.18 5.86
C VAL A 302 -0.09 20.18 4.70
N ILE A 303 -0.25 21.31 4.02
CA ILE A 303 -1.19 21.48 2.90
C ILE A 303 -0.80 20.57 1.75
N TRP A 304 0.48 20.57 1.37
CA TRP A 304 0.97 19.75 0.27
C TRP A 304 0.86 18.26 0.56
N THR A 305 1.11 17.85 1.79
CA THR A 305 0.95 16.46 2.23
C THR A 305 -0.51 16.00 2.12
N LEU A 306 -1.46 16.83 2.54
CA LEU A 306 -2.90 16.53 2.41
C LEU A 306 -3.34 16.46 0.94
N ILE A 307 -2.93 17.42 0.12
CA ILE A 307 -3.28 17.46 -1.32
C ILE A 307 -2.68 16.25 -2.04
N PHE A 308 -1.42 15.91 -1.76
CA PHE A 308 -0.78 14.74 -2.34
C PHE A 308 -1.49 13.45 -1.94
N GLY A 309 -1.73 13.26 -0.64
CA GLY A 309 -2.41 12.06 -0.13
C GLY A 309 -3.78 11.88 -0.75
N PHE A 310 -4.60 12.94 -0.77
CA PHE A 310 -5.91 12.90 -1.41
C PHE A 310 -5.81 12.60 -2.91
N GLY A 311 -4.95 13.31 -3.64
CA GLY A 311 -4.76 13.12 -5.09
C GLY A 311 -4.33 11.71 -5.45
N SER A 312 -3.31 11.17 -4.77
CA SER A 312 -2.81 9.82 -5.01
C SER A 312 -3.82 8.75 -4.61
N GLY A 313 -4.48 8.89 -3.45
CA GLY A 313 -5.55 7.98 -3.03
C GLY A 313 -6.73 7.97 -3.99
N ALA A 314 -7.16 9.14 -4.46
CA ALA A 314 -8.20 9.28 -5.46
C ALA A 314 -7.81 8.65 -6.80
N THR A 315 -6.56 8.84 -7.24
CA THR A 315 -6.01 8.21 -8.45
C THR A 315 -6.05 6.68 -8.35
N MET A 316 -5.71 6.13 -7.20
CA MET A 316 -5.78 4.68 -6.96
C MET A 316 -7.21 4.15 -7.09
N ILE A 317 -8.17 4.81 -6.46
CA ILE A 317 -9.59 4.41 -6.50
C ILE A 317 -10.15 4.51 -7.92
N LEU A 318 -9.83 5.60 -8.63
CA LEU A 318 -10.21 5.77 -10.04
C LEU A 318 -9.62 4.68 -10.92
N GLY A 319 -8.35 4.39 -10.79
CA GLY A 319 -7.67 3.37 -11.56
C GLY A 319 -8.26 1.98 -11.34
N LEU A 320 -8.56 1.61 -10.08
CA LEU A 320 -9.25 0.36 -9.76
C LEU A 320 -10.69 0.34 -10.36
N THR A 321 -11.38 1.48 -10.35
CA THR A 321 -12.70 1.61 -10.97
C THR A 321 -12.61 1.46 -12.49
N PHE A 322 -11.57 2.01 -13.13
CA PHE A 322 -11.35 1.85 -14.57
C PHE A 322 -11.15 0.40 -14.97
N ILE A 323 -10.54 -0.43 -14.14
CA ILE A 323 -10.44 -1.87 -14.39
C ILE A 323 -11.83 -2.47 -14.61
N GLY A 324 -12.80 -2.16 -13.75
CA GLY A 324 -14.18 -2.62 -13.89
C GLY A 324 -14.91 -1.98 -15.07
N LEU A 325 -14.76 -0.67 -15.28
CA LEU A 325 -15.48 0.09 -16.30
C LEU A 325 -14.95 -0.11 -17.74
N ARG A 326 -13.70 -0.53 -17.90
CA ARG A 326 -13.07 -0.72 -19.22
C ARG A 326 -13.03 -2.17 -19.66
N ALA A 327 -13.29 -3.10 -18.78
CA ALA A 327 -13.39 -4.51 -19.09
C ALA A 327 -14.82 -4.88 -19.49
N SER A 328 -14.98 -5.62 -20.59
CA SER A 328 -16.27 -6.11 -21.10
C SER A 328 -16.78 -7.35 -20.34
N SER A 329 -15.93 -8.01 -19.55
CA SER A 329 -16.29 -9.19 -18.75
C SER A 329 -15.52 -9.25 -17.43
N ALA A 330 -16.05 -10.00 -16.46
CA ALA A 330 -15.37 -10.23 -15.17
C ALA A 330 -14.01 -10.91 -15.37
N HIS A 331 -13.87 -11.80 -16.33
CA HIS A 331 -12.61 -12.46 -16.68
C HIS A 331 -11.59 -11.45 -17.20
N GLN A 332 -12.03 -10.55 -18.10
CA GLN A 332 -11.18 -9.50 -18.65
C GLN A 332 -10.76 -8.48 -17.56
N ALA A 333 -11.67 -8.13 -16.65
CA ALA A 333 -11.36 -7.28 -15.50
C ALA A 333 -10.31 -7.92 -14.58
N ALA A 334 -10.39 -9.21 -14.30
CA ALA A 334 -9.40 -9.93 -13.50
C ALA A 334 -8.02 -9.96 -14.17
N ALA A 335 -7.98 -10.18 -15.50
CA ALA A 335 -6.73 -10.17 -16.25
C ALA A 335 -6.11 -8.76 -16.32
N LEU A 336 -6.93 -7.71 -16.52
CA LEU A 336 -6.47 -6.32 -16.49
C LEU A 336 -5.96 -5.92 -15.11
N SER A 337 -6.63 -6.35 -14.04
CA SER A 337 -6.19 -6.13 -12.66
C SER A 337 -4.83 -6.78 -12.41
N GLY A 338 -4.64 -8.03 -12.85
CA GLY A 338 -3.36 -8.74 -12.74
C GLY A 338 -2.24 -8.01 -13.48
N MET A 339 -2.48 -7.57 -14.72
CA MET A 339 -1.53 -6.79 -15.51
C MET A 339 -1.17 -5.47 -14.81
N ALA A 340 -2.18 -4.71 -14.37
CA ALA A 340 -1.99 -3.42 -13.74
C ALA A 340 -1.22 -3.52 -12.42
N GLN A 341 -1.50 -4.51 -11.60
CA GLN A 341 -0.80 -4.71 -10.33
C GLN A 341 0.64 -5.17 -10.54
N THR A 342 0.88 -6.14 -11.44
CA THR A 342 2.23 -6.63 -11.72
C THR A 342 3.12 -5.51 -12.25
N ILE A 343 2.71 -4.83 -13.31
CA ILE A 343 3.47 -3.72 -13.89
C ILE A 343 3.58 -2.56 -12.90
N GLY A 344 2.48 -2.26 -12.19
CA GLY A 344 2.44 -1.17 -11.20
C GLY A 344 3.44 -1.37 -10.07
N TYR A 345 3.52 -2.56 -9.48
CA TYR A 345 4.50 -2.83 -8.42
C TYR A 345 5.95 -2.91 -8.92
N LEU A 346 6.17 -3.39 -10.14
CA LEU A 346 7.50 -3.35 -10.74
C LEU A 346 7.98 -1.91 -10.97
N LEU A 347 7.11 -1.03 -11.48
CA LEU A 347 7.40 0.40 -11.63
C LEU A 347 7.65 1.03 -10.25
N ALA A 348 6.77 0.76 -9.29
CA ALA A 348 6.89 1.29 -7.93
C ALA A 348 8.19 0.85 -7.25
N ALA A 349 8.63 -0.39 -7.48
CA ALA A 349 9.86 -0.93 -6.93
C ALA A 349 11.12 -0.19 -7.41
N CYS A 350 11.10 0.31 -8.64
CA CYS A 350 12.22 1.07 -9.19
C CYS A 350 12.30 2.50 -8.62
N GLY A 351 11.18 3.06 -8.18
CA GLY A 351 11.06 4.47 -7.81
C GLY A 351 11.99 4.91 -6.66
N PRO A 352 11.83 4.38 -5.44
CA PRO A 352 12.61 4.85 -4.28
C PRO A 352 14.12 4.76 -4.46
N PRO A 353 14.74 3.65 -4.97
CA PRO A 353 16.17 3.60 -5.18
C PRO A 353 16.66 4.55 -6.27
N LEU A 354 15.88 4.70 -7.36
CA LEU A 354 16.24 5.58 -8.46
C LEU A 354 16.24 7.04 -8.00
N ILE A 355 15.21 7.46 -7.30
CA ILE A 355 15.10 8.81 -6.73
C ILE A 355 16.17 9.04 -5.67
N GLY A 356 16.47 8.05 -4.84
CA GLY A 356 17.60 8.11 -3.90
C GLY A 356 18.95 8.30 -4.59
N LYS A 357 19.19 7.59 -5.71
CA LYS A 357 20.41 7.75 -6.51
C LYS A 357 20.52 9.15 -7.13
N ILE A 358 19.41 9.71 -7.58
CA ILE A 358 19.35 11.08 -8.11
C ILE A 358 19.67 12.06 -6.98
N HIS A 359 19.10 11.89 -5.79
CA HIS A 359 19.44 12.68 -4.62
C HIS A 359 20.94 12.60 -4.29
N ASP A 360 21.53 11.42 -4.28
CA ASP A 360 22.96 11.23 -4.01
C ASP A 360 23.85 11.96 -5.04
N ALA A 361 23.39 12.03 -6.30
CA ALA A 361 24.14 12.69 -7.38
C ALA A 361 24.07 14.22 -7.31
N TYR A 362 22.95 14.79 -6.89
CA TYR A 362 22.73 16.25 -6.86
C TYR A 362 22.88 16.87 -5.46
N GLY A 363 22.82 16.06 -4.40
CA GLY A 363 23.00 16.50 -3.01
C GLY A 363 21.80 17.22 -2.40
N ASP A 364 20.67 17.31 -3.12
CA ASP A 364 19.44 17.93 -2.65
C ASP A 364 18.17 17.20 -3.14
N TRP A 365 17.00 17.59 -2.61
CA TRP A 365 15.70 17.03 -3.00
C TRP A 365 14.98 17.82 -4.10
N HIS A 366 15.54 18.93 -4.58
CA HIS A 366 14.88 19.77 -5.58
C HIS A 366 14.70 19.04 -6.91
N ILE A 367 15.79 18.49 -7.44
CA ILE A 367 15.76 17.72 -8.70
C ILE A 367 14.88 16.47 -8.58
N PRO A 368 15.01 15.63 -7.51
CA PRO A 368 14.06 14.54 -7.27
C PRO A 368 12.59 14.96 -7.29
N LEU A 369 12.21 16.04 -6.61
CA LEU A 369 10.82 16.53 -6.56
C LEU A 369 10.33 16.99 -7.93
N ILE A 370 11.15 17.67 -8.71
CA ILE A 370 10.82 18.07 -10.08
C ILE A 370 10.58 16.84 -10.95
N ILE A 371 11.43 15.82 -10.86
CA ILE A 371 11.28 14.58 -11.62
C ILE A 371 9.97 13.88 -11.25
N VAL A 372 9.65 13.78 -9.96
CA VAL A 372 8.38 13.19 -9.49
C VAL A 372 7.18 13.97 -10.02
N ALA A 373 7.25 15.31 -10.03
CA ALA A 373 6.21 16.16 -10.61
C ALA A 373 6.02 15.91 -12.11
N LEU A 374 7.11 15.78 -12.88
CA LEU A 374 7.04 15.43 -14.31
C LEU A 374 6.45 14.05 -14.55
N ILE A 375 6.80 13.06 -13.73
CA ILE A 375 6.20 11.73 -13.77
C ILE A 375 4.68 11.82 -13.49
N ALA A 376 4.27 12.65 -12.53
CA ALA A 376 2.86 12.87 -12.23
C ALA A 376 2.11 13.59 -13.38
N VAL A 377 2.78 14.45 -14.17
CA VAL A 377 2.20 14.99 -15.41
C VAL A 377 1.93 13.88 -16.42
N VAL A 378 2.87 12.95 -16.59
CA VAL A 378 2.67 11.77 -17.46
C VAL A 378 1.50 10.92 -16.96
N MET A 379 1.35 10.77 -15.63
CA MET A 379 0.19 10.13 -15.02
C MET A 379 -1.12 10.81 -15.41
N ALA A 380 -1.16 12.14 -15.41
CA ALA A 380 -2.34 12.91 -15.85
C ALA A 380 -2.72 12.63 -17.31
N LEU A 381 -1.73 12.51 -18.20
CA LEU A 381 -1.95 12.13 -19.60
C LEU A 381 -2.58 10.76 -19.74
N PHE A 382 -2.05 9.75 -19.03
CA PHE A 382 -2.65 8.41 -19.01
C PHE A 382 -4.02 8.40 -18.33
N GLY A 383 -4.25 9.23 -17.33
CA GLY A 383 -5.56 9.44 -16.71
C GLY A 383 -6.60 9.98 -17.71
N ALA A 384 -6.22 10.96 -18.51
CA ALA A 384 -7.06 11.48 -19.60
C ALA A 384 -7.37 10.42 -20.66
N LEU A 385 -6.42 9.55 -20.98
CA LEU A 385 -6.60 8.49 -21.96
C LEU A 385 -7.46 7.34 -21.41
N ALA A 386 -7.19 6.89 -20.19
CA ALA A 386 -7.93 5.81 -19.52
C ALA A 386 -9.35 6.22 -19.08
N GLY A 387 -9.55 7.53 -18.80
CA GLY A 387 -10.82 8.10 -18.39
C GLY A 387 -11.90 8.18 -19.48
N ARG A 388 -11.54 7.91 -20.75
CA ARG A 388 -12.51 7.89 -21.86
C ARG A 388 -13.55 6.79 -21.70
N ALA A 389 -14.81 7.06 -21.97
CA ALA A 389 -15.91 6.07 -21.93
C ALA A 389 -15.79 5.07 -23.10
N ARG A 390 -14.83 4.14 -22.99
CA ARG A 390 -14.56 3.06 -23.94
C ARG A 390 -14.32 1.75 -23.21
N GLU A 391 -14.59 0.63 -23.85
CA GLU A 391 -14.30 -0.72 -23.34
C GLU A 391 -13.21 -1.38 -24.18
N ILE A 392 -12.56 -2.38 -23.59
CA ILE A 392 -11.57 -3.23 -24.27
C ILE A 392 -12.34 -4.27 -25.08
N HIS A 393 -12.10 -4.31 -26.38
CA HIS A 393 -12.68 -5.27 -27.31
C HIS A 393 -11.71 -6.38 -27.61
#